data_c20a9861e8fb878896540caa5304d5cb
#
_entry.id   c20a9861e8fb878896540caa5304d5cb
#
_cell.length_a   1.000
_cell.length_b   1.000
_cell.length_c   1.000
_cell.angle_alpha   90.00
_cell.angle_beta   90.00
_cell.angle_gamma   90.00
#
_symmetry.space_group_name_H-M   'P 1'
#
loop_
_entity.id
_entity.type
_entity.pdbx_description
1 polymer ?
#
loop_
_entity_poly.entity_id
_entity_poly.type
_entity_poly.pdbx_seq_one_letter_code
_entity_poly.pdbx_strand_id
1 'polypeptide(L)'
;MVGKSVSTVTRRRNMLVGRLAATFGVVAALAVAFVLASRFVFARFRGDASVVNLYRAWESYDYQNVYDISTDILRKKPFNNAALMLHGYAAFFLSLSATDTTQSQDLLDESINALRLALLTAKNKTVSQLEYMLGKAYFYKDTFSSYYYYADLAVRYLTRARRDGYQADDIPEFLGLSYASLDMTMESISAFTEALLVRESDLLLLSIAEQYYKAGQSVAAGQYLYRISQDCKDEKILLRGSLLHGQIALEEEKYAEAEKEFQAILEKNENSADAYYYLGVLYEKQGDSARARSQWRRALRVQPNHSGALKKMADFR
;
A
#
# COMPACT_ATOMS: atom_id res chain seq x y z
N MET A 1 -59.31 -22.39 82.54
CA MET A 1 -58.22 -21.45 82.12
C MET A 1 -57.20 -22.11 81.19
N VAL A 2 -57.55 -22.60 79.98
CA VAL A 2 -56.60 -23.26 79.05
C VAL A 2 -56.66 -22.69 77.64
N GLY A 3 -57.43 -21.61 77.39
CA GLY A 3 -57.65 -21.11 76.02
C GLY A 3 -56.72 -19.96 75.51
N LYS A 4 -55.88 -19.35 76.38
CA LYS A 4 -55.04 -18.15 75.97
C LYS A 4 -53.61 -18.40 75.60
N SER A 5 -53.03 -19.57 75.82
CA SER A 5 -51.56 -19.83 75.52
C SER A 5 -51.29 -20.30 74.11
N VAL A 6 -52.25 -20.93 73.42
CA VAL A 6 -52.04 -21.52 72.08
C VAL A 6 -52.06 -20.41 70.99
N SER A 7 -52.80 -19.31 71.14
CA SER A 7 -52.85 -18.24 70.13
C SER A 7 -51.57 -17.37 70.05
N THR A 8 -50.84 -17.24 71.14
CA THR A 8 -49.63 -16.44 71.22
C THR A 8 -48.43 -17.15 70.62
N VAL A 9 -48.36 -18.47 70.73
CA VAL A 9 -47.30 -19.30 70.16
C VAL A 9 -47.35 -19.40 68.59
N THR A 10 -48.58 -19.57 68.07
CA THR A 10 -48.84 -19.57 66.62
C THR A 10 -48.60 -18.22 66.00
N ARG A 11 -48.97 -17.12 66.68
CA ARG A 11 -48.68 -15.75 66.14
C ARG A 11 -47.18 -15.41 66.12
N ARG A 12 -46.38 -15.84 67.10
CA ARG A 12 -44.95 -15.69 67.14
C ARG A 12 -44.27 -16.54 66.02
N ARG A 13 -44.75 -17.77 65.82
CA ARG A 13 -44.20 -18.67 64.76
C ARG A 13 -44.49 -18.11 63.37
N ASN A 14 -45.70 -17.57 63.15
CA ASN A 14 -46.00 -16.95 61.83
C ASN A 14 -45.25 -15.63 61.60
N MET A 15 -44.95 -14.84 62.64
CA MET A 15 -44.08 -13.66 62.52
C MET A 15 -42.61 -14.05 62.28
N LEU A 16 -42.09 -15.13 62.85
CA LEU A 16 -40.76 -15.64 62.58
C LEU A 16 -40.65 -16.17 61.18
N VAL A 17 -41.61 -16.93 60.68
CA VAL A 17 -41.67 -17.44 59.32
C VAL A 17 -41.77 -16.30 58.31
N GLY A 18 -42.60 -15.26 58.59
CA GLY A 18 -42.70 -14.07 57.76
C GLY A 18 -41.36 -13.27 57.69
N ARG A 19 -40.67 -13.15 58.83
CA ARG A 19 -39.36 -12.47 58.87
C ARG A 19 -38.29 -13.28 58.12
N LEU A 20 -38.26 -14.60 58.24
CA LEU A 20 -37.37 -15.50 57.52
C LEU A 20 -37.63 -15.46 56.00
N ALA A 21 -38.90 -15.45 55.59
CA ALA A 21 -39.29 -15.33 54.20
C ALA A 21 -38.89 -13.96 53.62
N ALA A 22 -39.05 -12.88 54.40
CA ALA A 22 -38.63 -11.52 53.98
C ALA A 22 -37.09 -11.40 53.89
N THR A 23 -36.36 -11.96 54.86
CA THR A 23 -34.86 -12.00 54.79
C THR A 23 -34.37 -12.83 53.62
N PHE A 24 -34.99 -13.98 53.34
CA PHE A 24 -34.67 -14.82 52.19
C PHE A 24 -34.94 -14.08 50.84
N GLY A 25 -36.06 -13.37 50.79
CA GLY A 25 -36.38 -12.51 49.60
C GLY A 25 -35.37 -11.41 49.39
N VAL A 26 -34.93 -10.72 50.44
CA VAL A 26 -33.89 -9.68 50.35
C VAL A 26 -32.52 -10.28 49.93
N VAL A 27 -32.12 -11.41 50.50
CA VAL A 27 -30.88 -12.08 50.13
C VAL A 27 -30.90 -12.55 48.65
N ALA A 28 -32.05 -13.13 48.24
CA ALA A 28 -32.25 -13.52 46.83
C ALA A 28 -32.19 -12.31 45.88
N ALA A 29 -32.83 -11.19 46.23
CA ALA A 29 -32.78 -9.96 45.45
C ALA A 29 -31.34 -9.37 45.36
N LEU A 30 -30.59 -9.38 46.46
CA LEU A 30 -29.19 -8.96 46.48
C LEU A 30 -28.29 -9.88 45.66
N ALA A 31 -28.52 -11.21 45.71
CA ALA A 31 -27.78 -12.16 44.87
C ALA A 31 -28.07 -11.95 43.38
N VAL A 32 -29.32 -11.70 43.00
CA VAL A 32 -29.68 -11.37 41.60
C VAL A 32 -29.07 -10.03 41.19
N ALA A 33 -29.10 -9.01 42.02
CA ALA A 33 -28.48 -7.71 41.78
C ALA A 33 -26.94 -7.84 41.63
N PHE A 34 -26.31 -8.67 42.44
CA PHE A 34 -24.87 -8.96 42.36
C PHE A 34 -24.51 -9.70 41.06
N VAL A 35 -25.32 -10.67 40.65
CA VAL A 35 -25.13 -11.38 39.37
C VAL A 35 -25.31 -10.44 38.18
N LEU A 36 -26.31 -9.56 38.22
CA LEU A 36 -26.53 -8.56 37.17
C LEU A 36 -25.42 -7.52 37.15
N ALA A 37 -24.98 -7.03 38.31
CA ALA A 37 -23.88 -6.11 38.43
C ALA A 37 -22.54 -6.74 37.96
N SER A 38 -22.27 -8.00 38.35
CA SER A 38 -21.09 -8.73 37.89
C SER A 38 -21.09 -8.95 36.37
N ARG A 39 -22.26 -9.30 35.80
CA ARG A 39 -22.40 -9.42 34.33
C ARG A 39 -22.19 -8.07 33.62
N PHE A 40 -22.70 -6.99 34.20
CA PHE A 40 -22.50 -5.64 33.65
C PHE A 40 -21.04 -5.19 33.76
N VAL A 41 -20.39 -5.46 34.88
CA VAL A 41 -18.95 -5.19 35.08
C VAL A 41 -18.11 -6.07 34.16
N PHE A 42 -18.40 -7.39 34.09
CA PHE A 42 -17.71 -8.29 33.15
C PHE A 42 -17.93 -7.93 31.69
N ALA A 43 -19.13 -7.45 31.29
CA ALA A 43 -19.40 -6.97 29.95
C ALA A 43 -18.62 -5.65 29.64
N ARG A 44 -18.37 -4.84 30.65
CA ARG A 44 -17.62 -3.58 30.53
C ARG A 44 -16.11 -3.77 30.54
N PHE A 45 -15.61 -4.86 31.20
CA PHE A 45 -14.20 -5.24 31.23
C PHE A 45 -13.83 -6.25 30.13
N ARG A 46 -14.75 -7.02 29.57
CA ARG A 46 -14.54 -7.69 28.29
C ARG A 46 -14.64 -6.63 27.22
N GLY A 47 -13.46 -6.17 26.74
CA GLY A 47 -13.41 -5.45 25.47
C GLY A 47 -14.29 -6.17 24.47
N ASP A 48 -15.02 -5.40 23.65
CA ASP A 48 -15.98 -5.93 22.68
C ASP A 48 -15.40 -7.22 22.05
N ALA A 49 -16.02 -8.37 22.26
CA ALA A 49 -15.47 -9.67 21.85
C ALA A 49 -15.16 -9.69 20.34
N SER A 50 -15.84 -8.87 19.55
CA SER A 50 -15.56 -8.65 18.13
C SER A 50 -14.23 -7.91 17.90
N VAL A 51 -13.87 -6.93 18.73
CA VAL A 51 -12.58 -6.22 18.63
C VAL A 51 -11.43 -7.15 19.03
N VAL A 52 -11.59 -7.98 20.04
CA VAL A 52 -10.59 -8.98 20.42
C VAL A 52 -10.36 -9.99 19.29
N ASN A 53 -11.42 -10.46 18.65
CA ASN A 53 -11.31 -11.37 17.51
C ASN A 53 -10.67 -10.67 16.31
N LEU A 54 -10.94 -9.38 16.10
CA LEU A 54 -10.31 -8.57 15.05
C LEU A 54 -8.78 -8.52 15.21
N TYR A 55 -8.28 -8.24 16.42
CA TYR A 55 -6.83 -8.25 16.68
C TYR A 55 -6.22 -9.65 16.55
N ARG A 56 -6.93 -10.70 16.94
CA ARG A 56 -6.46 -12.08 16.77
C ARG A 56 -6.33 -12.44 15.27
N ALA A 57 -7.29 -12.08 14.44
CA ALA A 57 -7.22 -12.27 13.01
C ALA A 57 -6.05 -11.47 12.39
N TRP A 58 -5.81 -10.24 12.87
CA TRP A 58 -4.66 -9.44 12.45
C TRP A 58 -3.32 -10.10 12.80
N GLU A 59 -3.16 -10.59 14.02
CA GLU A 59 -1.95 -11.29 14.47
C GLU A 59 -1.67 -12.58 13.69
N SER A 60 -2.71 -13.21 13.12
CA SER A 60 -2.58 -14.38 12.26
C SER A 60 -2.37 -14.04 10.78
N TYR A 61 -2.27 -12.75 10.41
CA TYR A 61 -2.15 -12.26 9.03
C TYR A 61 -3.31 -12.69 8.12
N ASP A 62 -4.47 -13.00 8.69
CA ASP A 62 -5.68 -13.36 7.95
C ASP A 62 -6.45 -12.09 7.55
N TYR A 63 -5.94 -11.42 6.51
CA TYR A 63 -6.46 -10.11 6.09
C TYR A 63 -7.92 -10.17 5.63
N GLN A 64 -8.36 -11.28 5.04
CA GLN A 64 -9.77 -11.42 4.65
C GLN A 64 -10.67 -11.46 5.89
N ASN A 65 -10.32 -12.22 6.89
CA ASN A 65 -11.07 -12.30 8.14
C ASN A 65 -11.03 -10.96 8.92
N VAL A 66 -9.89 -10.24 8.89
CA VAL A 66 -9.80 -8.87 9.44
C VAL A 66 -10.78 -7.94 8.74
N TYR A 67 -10.83 -7.98 7.42
CA TYR A 67 -11.75 -7.19 6.61
C TYR A 67 -13.21 -7.47 6.96
N ASP A 68 -13.60 -8.75 7.02
CA ASP A 68 -14.97 -9.16 7.30
C ASP A 68 -15.41 -8.77 8.72
N ILE A 69 -14.59 -9.05 9.74
CA ILE A 69 -14.88 -8.70 11.14
C ILE A 69 -14.94 -7.18 11.31
N SER A 70 -13.99 -6.44 10.71
CA SER A 70 -13.98 -4.98 10.81
C SER A 70 -15.20 -4.36 10.13
N THR A 71 -15.63 -4.87 8.99
CA THR A 71 -16.85 -4.46 8.29
C THR A 71 -18.08 -4.65 9.18
N ASP A 72 -18.20 -5.78 9.86
CA ASP A 72 -19.32 -6.05 10.79
C ASP A 72 -19.30 -5.12 12.01
N ILE A 73 -18.12 -4.78 12.52
CA ILE A 73 -17.98 -3.79 13.61
C ILE A 73 -18.38 -2.41 13.12
N LEU A 74 -17.89 -1.98 11.95
CA LEU A 74 -18.14 -0.65 11.39
C LEU A 74 -19.61 -0.45 11.01
N ARG A 75 -20.31 -1.50 10.58
CA ARG A 75 -21.77 -1.44 10.36
C ARG A 75 -22.54 -1.06 11.62
N LYS A 76 -22.08 -1.49 12.81
CA LYS A 76 -22.72 -1.21 14.10
C LYS A 76 -22.15 0.05 14.77
N LYS A 77 -20.87 0.32 14.58
CA LYS A 77 -20.08 1.39 15.18
C LYS A 77 -19.19 2.05 14.13
N PRO A 78 -19.71 2.93 13.26
CA PRO A 78 -18.99 3.47 12.09
C PRO A 78 -17.68 4.19 12.40
N PHE A 79 -17.53 4.70 13.62
CA PHE A 79 -16.34 5.42 14.07
C PHE A 79 -15.50 4.65 15.10
N ASN A 80 -15.59 3.32 15.10
CA ASN A 80 -14.69 2.52 15.93
C ASN A 80 -13.26 2.60 15.33
N ASN A 81 -12.38 3.30 16.05
CA ASN A 81 -11.04 3.61 15.53
C ASN A 81 -10.20 2.36 15.26
N ALA A 82 -10.24 1.35 16.14
CA ALA A 82 -9.50 0.10 15.93
C ALA A 82 -10.00 -0.64 14.67
N ALA A 83 -11.32 -0.67 14.47
CA ALA A 83 -11.91 -1.29 13.29
C ALA A 83 -11.59 -0.51 12.02
N LEU A 84 -11.66 0.83 12.03
CA LEU A 84 -11.27 1.67 10.89
C LEU A 84 -9.81 1.45 10.49
N MET A 85 -8.91 1.46 11.47
CA MET A 85 -7.49 1.27 11.22
C MET A 85 -7.21 -0.11 10.61
N LEU A 86 -7.69 -1.19 11.25
CA LEU A 86 -7.42 -2.55 10.78
C LEU A 86 -8.17 -2.90 9.50
N HIS A 87 -9.37 -2.33 9.28
CA HIS A 87 -10.08 -2.41 8.02
C HIS A 87 -9.26 -1.79 6.88
N GLY A 88 -8.75 -0.56 7.09
CA GLY A 88 -7.90 0.11 6.11
C GLY A 88 -6.62 -0.67 5.79
N TYR A 89 -5.99 -1.27 6.80
CA TYR A 89 -4.83 -2.14 6.58
C TYR A 89 -5.19 -3.41 5.80
N ALA A 90 -6.27 -4.09 6.19
CA ALA A 90 -6.71 -5.31 5.51
C ALA A 90 -7.07 -5.05 4.04
N ALA A 91 -7.84 -4.00 3.77
CA ALA A 91 -8.19 -3.57 2.42
C ALA A 91 -6.93 -3.27 1.59
N PHE A 92 -5.92 -2.60 2.18
CA PHE A 92 -4.63 -2.37 1.52
C PHE A 92 -3.93 -3.67 1.13
N PHE A 93 -3.77 -4.63 2.06
CA PHE A 93 -3.08 -5.88 1.75
C PHE A 93 -3.87 -6.75 0.76
N LEU A 94 -5.20 -6.75 0.85
CA LEU A 94 -6.06 -7.43 -0.12
C LEU A 94 -5.94 -6.81 -1.52
N SER A 95 -5.80 -5.48 -1.62
CA SER A 95 -5.60 -4.80 -2.91
C SER A 95 -4.34 -5.25 -3.64
N LEU A 96 -3.27 -5.56 -2.89
CA LEU A 96 -2.00 -6.03 -3.47
C LEU A 96 -2.08 -7.49 -3.95
N SER A 97 -3.01 -8.28 -3.43
CA SER A 97 -3.22 -9.68 -3.80
C SER A 97 -4.32 -9.87 -4.84
N ALA A 98 -5.09 -8.83 -5.15
CA ALA A 98 -6.14 -8.89 -6.14
C ALA A 98 -5.56 -9.04 -7.56
N THR A 99 -6.19 -9.90 -8.37
CA THR A 99 -5.78 -10.16 -9.76
C THR A 99 -6.40 -9.18 -10.76
N ASP A 100 -7.49 -8.55 -10.39
CA ASP A 100 -8.16 -7.54 -11.19
C ASP A 100 -7.81 -6.12 -10.72
N THR A 101 -7.38 -5.29 -11.66
CA THR A 101 -6.99 -3.89 -11.39
C THR A 101 -8.14 -3.06 -10.83
N THR A 102 -9.37 -3.29 -11.28
CA THR A 102 -10.55 -2.58 -10.78
C THR A 102 -10.78 -2.91 -9.32
N GLN A 103 -10.75 -4.19 -8.97
CA GLN A 103 -10.86 -4.65 -7.59
C GLN A 103 -9.73 -4.09 -6.71
N SER A 104 -8.48 -4.06 -7.23
CA SER A 104 -7.35 -3.44 -6.51
C SER A 104 -7.61 -1.96 -6.22
N GLN A 105 -8.12 -1.22 -7.19
CA GLN A 105 -8.43 0.20 -7.04
C GLN A 105 -9.56 0.45 -6.04
N ASP A 106 -10.63 -0.35 -6.07
CA ASP A 106 -11.76 -0.24 -5.13
C ASP A 106 -11.30 -0.50 -3.69
N LEU A 107 -10.51 -1.55 -3.48
CA LEU A 107 -9.93 -1.86 -2.16
C LEU A 107 -8.97 -0.77 -1.66
N LEU A 108 -8.20 -0.14 -2.55
CA LEU A 108 -7.36 1.01 -2.19
C LEU A 108 -8.19 2.23 -1.79
N ASP A 109 -9.29 2.50 -2.49
CA ASP A 109 -10.20 3.59 -2.12
C ASP A 109 -10.82 3.35 -0.75
N GLU A 110 -11.22 2.12 -0.48
CA GLU A 110 -11.77 1.73 0.82
C GLU A 110 -10.71 1.84 1.93
N SER A 111 -9.49 1.37 1.66
CA SER A 111 -8.34 1.54 2.56
C SER A 111 -8.09 3.01 2.90
N ILE A 112 -7.95 3.86 1.88
CA ILE A 112 -7.69 5.29 2.03
C ILE A 112 -8.81 5.96 2.85
N ASN A 113 -10.07 5.66 2.56
CA ASN A 113 -11.20 6.23 3.26
C ASN A 113 -11.21 5.82 4.74
N ALA A 114 -11.02 4.54 5.04
CA ALA A 114 -10.98 4.03 6.42
C ALA A 114 -9.80 4.62 7.21
N LEU A 115 -8.60 4.66 6.62
CA LEU A 115 -7.40 5.22 7.25
C LEU A 115 -7.53 6.73 7.51
N ARG A 116 -8.12 7.48 6.57
CA ARG A 116 -8.40 8.91 6.77
C ARG A 116 -9.39 9.17 7.91
N LEU A 117 -10.44 8.35 8.02
CA LEU A 117 -11.39 8.44 9.14
C LEU A 117 -10.70 8.07 10.47
N ALA A 118 -9.89 7.01 10.48
CA ALA A 118 -9.10 6.65 11.66
C ALA A 118 -8.16 7.77 12.11
N LEU A 119 -7.54 8.48 11.14
CA LEU A 119 -6.62 9.57 11.41
C LEU A 119 -7.28 10.75 12.13
N LEU A 120 -8.58 11.03 11.90
CA LEU A 120 -9.30 12.13 12.57
C LEU A 120 -9.32 12.01 14.08
N THR A 121 -9.27 10.80 14.62
CA THR A 121 -9.35 10.53 16.07
C THR A 121 -8.06 9.89 16.62
N ALA A 122 -7.08 9.64 15.78
CA ALA A 122 -5.79 9.06 16.16
C ALA A 122 -4.98 9.99 17.06
N LYS A 123 -4.14 9.40 17.90
CA LYS A 123 -3.28 10.12 18.84
C LYS A 123 -1.85 9.57 18.80
N ASN A 124 -0.89 10.46 19.04
CA ASN A 124 0.53 10.11 19.21
C ASN A 124 1.08 9.20 18.06
N LYS A 125 1.74 8.11 18.44
CA LYS A 125 2.38 7.18 17.51
C LYS A 125 1.45 6.57 16.46
N THR A 126 0.15 6.48 16.72
CA THR A 126 -0.82 5.96 15.75
C THR A 126 -1.00 6.90 14.57
N VAL A 127 -0.81 8.22 14.77
CA VAL A 127 -0.89 9.21 13.68
C VAL A 127 0.16 8.92 12.61
N SER A 128 1.43 8.83 13.00
CA SER A 128 2.53 8.61 12.04
C SER A 128 2.46 7.24 11.37
N GLN A 129 1.95 6.21 12.07
CA GLN A 129 1.70 4.89 11.49
C GLN A 129 0.59 4.93 10.43
N LEU A 130 -0.52 5.64 10.70
CA LEU A 130 -1.62 5.83 9.73
C LEU A 130 -1.16 6.67 8.53
N GLU A 131 -0.35 7.70 8.75
CA GLU A 131 0.23 8.50 7.68
C GLU A 131 1.14 7.67 6.77
N TYR A 132 1.98 6.80 7.35
CA TYR A 132 2.78 5.86 6.56
C TYR A 132 1.91 4.94 5.69
N MET A 133 0.87 4.33 6.25
CA MET A 133 -0.02 3.45 5.48
C MET A 133 -0.81 4.22 4.41
N LEU A 134 -1.26 5.44 4.71
CA LEU A 134 -1.87 6.32 3.72
C LEU A 134 -0.91 6.67 2.58
N GLY A 135 0.34 6.96 2.91
CA GLY A 135 1.37 7.20 1.91
C GLY A 135 1.55 6.02 0.95
N LYS A 136 1.63 4.81 1.48
CA LYS A 136 1.70 3.58 0.66
C LYS A 136 0.43 3.36 -0.15
N ALA A 137 -0.73 3.54 0.45
CA ALA A 137 -2.00 3.36 -0.26
C ALA A 137 -2.14 4.35 -1.45
N TYR A 138 -1.74 5.60 -1.27
CA TYR A 138 -1.72 6.58 -2.35
C TYR A 138 -0.68 6.27 -3.41
N PHE A 139 0.50 5.76 -3.04
CA PHE A 139 1.50 5.30 -4.01
C PHE A 139 0.96 4.17 -4.91
N TYR A 140 0.35 3.15 -4.33
CA TYR A 140 -0.24 2.07 -5.11
C TYR A 140 -1.46 2.54 -5.91
N LYS A 141 -2.25 3.47 -5.38
CA LYS A 141 -3.35 4.09 -6.13
C LYS A 141 -2.84 4.84 -7.35
N ASP A 142 -1.72 5.56 -7.25
CA ASP A 142 -1.04 6.22 -8.38
C ASP A 142 -0.57 5.19 -9.40
N THR A 143 0.09 4.12 -8.95
CA THR A 143 0.62 3.05 -9.80
C THR A 143 -0.46 2.34 -10.63
N PHE A 144 -1.64 2.12 -10.05
CA PHE A 144 -2.75 1.44 -10.73
C PHE A 144 -3.68 2.40 -11.49
N SER A 145 -3.51 3.70 -11.36
CA SER A 145 -4.34 4.70 -12.03
C SER A 145 -3.77 5.07 -13.40
N SER A 146 -4.63 5.12 -14.42
CA SER A 146 -4.25 5.59 -15.74
C SER A 146 -4.60 7.07 -15.97
N TYR A 147 -5.42 7.70 -15.11
CA TYR A 147 -6.01 9.02 -15.35
C TYR A 147 -5.84 10.01 -14.20
N TYR A 148 -5.50 9.55 -12.99
CA TYR A 148 -5.39 10.37 -11.80
C TYR A 148 -4.01 10.23 -11.20
N TYR A 149 -3.47 11.35 -10.71
CA TYR A 149 -2.16 11.42 -10.10
C TYR A 149 -2.30 11.55 -8.59
N TYR A 150 -1.73 10.62 -7.86
CA TYR A 150 -1.79 10.56 -6.39
C TYR A 150 -0.41 10.61 -5.75
N ALA A 151 0.65 10.69 -6.54
CA ALA A 151 2.03 10.68 -6.07
C ALA A 151 2.34 11.83 -5.09
N ASP A 152 1.72 13.01 -5.27
CA ASP A 152 1.86 14.15 -4.35
C ASP A 152 1.31 13.84 -2.96
N LEU A 153 0.20 13.10 -2.89
CA LEU A 153 -0.36 12.63 -1.62
C LEU A 153 0.51 11.55 -0.99
N ALA A 154 1.07 10.64 -1.78
CA ALA A 154 2.04 9.66 -1.29
C ALA A 154 3.25 10.36 -0.65
N VAL A 155 3.88 11.30 -1.36
CA VAL A 155 4.99 12.11 -0.83
C VAL A 155 4.60 12.83 0.45
N ARG A 156 3.44 13.49 0.47
CA ARG A 156 2.96 14.25 1.63
C ARG A 156 2.84 13.36 2.87
N TYR A 157 2.18 12.23 2.76
CA TYR A 157 1.92 11.37 3.90
C TYR A 157 3.19 10.63 4.36
N LEU A 158 4.03 10.12 3.45
CA LEU A 158 5.30 9.48 3.80
C LEU A 158 6.26 10.47 4.48
N THR A 159 6.35 11.70 3.97
CA THR A 159 7.18 12.74 4.59
C THR A 159 6.69 13.12 5.98
N ARG A 160 5.37 13.20 6.20
CA ARG A 160 4.79 13.44 7.53
C ARG A 160 5.09 12.30 8.48
N ALA A 161 4.82 11.06 8.07
CA ALA A 161 5.11 9.88 8.87
C ALA A 161 6.55 9.88 9.38
N ARG A 162 7.53 10.12 8.48
CA ARG A 162 8.95 10.21 8.80
C ARG A 162 9.27 11.38 9.75
N ARG A 163 8.76 12.57 9.47
CA ARG A 163 8.95 13.76 10.33
C ARG A 163 8.39 13.54 11.74
N ASP A 164 7.27 12.84 11.86
CA ASP A 164 6.59 12.59 13.14
C ASP A 164 7.11 11.31 13.82
N GLY A 165 8.28 10.82 13.36
CA GLY A 165 9.11 9.79 14.02
C GLY A 165 8.77 8.35 13.67
N TYR A 166 7.96 8.09 12.63
CA TYR A 166 7.76 6.73 12.14
C TYR A 166 8.99 6.27 11.36
N GLN A 167 9.53 5.14 11.74
CA GLN A 167 10.70 4.53 11.10
C GLN A 167 10.27 3.27 10.35
N ALA A 168 10.47 3.27 9.04
CA ALA A 168 10.31 2.10 8.19
C ALA A 168 11.35 2.18 7.07
N ASP A 169 12.01 1.07 6.82
CA ASP A 169 13.14 0.94 5.89
C ASP A 169 12.74 1.20 4.44
N ASP A 170 11.47 1.09 4.11
CA ASP A 170 10.93 1.27 2.76
C ASP A 170 10.47 2.70 2.45
N ILE A 171 10.42 3.61 3.45
CA ILE A 171 10.00 5.00 3.23
C ILE A 171 10.86 5.70 2.15
N PRO A 172 12.20 5.62 2.18
CA PRO A 172 13.02 6.27 1.15
C PRO A 172 12.74 5.74 -0.25
N GLU A 173 12.52 4.42 -0.41
CA GLU A 173 12.21 3.81 -1.71
C GLU A 173 10.86 4.31 -2.25
N PHE A 174 9.79 4.30 -1.42
CA PHE A 174 8.49 4.82 -1.84
C PHE A 174 8.50 6.33 -2.12
N LEU A 175 9.28 7.10 -1.38
CA LEU A 175 9.48 8.52 -1.67
C LEU A 175 10.19 8.70 -3.02
N GLY A 176 11.26 7.95 -3.27
CA GLY A 176 11.99 8.00 -4.54
C GLY A 176 11.09 7.70 -5.75
N LEU A 177 10.29 6.64 -5.67
CA LEU A 177 9.32 6.27 -6.71
C LEU A 177 8.23 7.35 -6.90
N SER A 178 7.71 7.90 -5.79
CA SER A 178 6.68 8.94 -5.87
C SER A 178 7.22 10.25 -6.44
N TYR A 179 8.46 10.64 -6.08
CA TYR A 179 9.13 11.79 -6.68
C TYR A 179 9.41 11.58 -8.17
N ALA A 180 9.80 10.35 -8.58
CA ALA A 180 9.98 10.00 -9.98
C ALA A 180 8.68 10.17 -10.80
N SER A 181 7.54 9.79 -10.23
CA SER A 181 6.20 9.96 -10.83
C SER A 181 5.81 11.44 -10.97
N LEU A 182 6.33 12.31 -10.11
CA LEU A 182 6.13 13.76 -10.14
C LEU A 182 7.15 14.52 -11.00
N ASP A 183 8.03 13.82 -11.72
CA ASP A 183 9.15 14.42 -12.45
C ASP A 183 10.15 15.22 -11.55
N MET A 184 10.14 14.98 -10.24
CA MET A 184 11.05 15.57 -9.27
C MET A 184 12.33 14.74 -9.19
N THR A 185 13.13 14.84 -10.25
CA THR A 185 14.27 13.93 -10.51
C THR A 185 15.32 13.99 -9.41
N MET A 186 15.69 15.18 -8.91
CA MET A 186 16.75 15.31 -7.90
C MET A 186 16.31 14.81 -6.52
N GLU A 187 15.06 15.07 -6.15
CA GLU A 187 14.46 14.54 -4.92
C GLU A 187 14.33 13.01 -4.98
N SER A 188 13.99 12.47 -6.16
CA SER A 188 13.94 11.04 -6.42
C SER A 188 15.33 10.39 -6.23
N ILE A 189 16.37 10.96 -6.84
CA ILE A 189 17.76 10.48 -6.69
C ILE A 189 18.17 10.52 -5.21
N SER A 190 17.89 11.62 -4.50
CA SER A 190 18.22 11.75 -3.09
C SER A 190 17.55 10.67 -2.24
N ALA A 191 16.26 10.44 -2.46
CA ALA A 191 15.50 9.43 -1.72
C ALA A 191 15.98 8.00 -2.04
N PHE A 192 16.25 7.68 -3.30
CA PHE A 192 16.79 6.39 -3.68
C PHE A 192 18.21 6.15 -3.15
N THR A 193 19.04 7.19 -3.09
CA THR A 193 20.37 7.10 -2.48
C THR A 193 20.28 6.80 -0.99
N GLU A 194 19.31 7.37 -0.29
CA GLU A 194 18.99 7.01 1.10
C GLU A 194 18.53 5.54 1.21
N ALA A 195 17.67 5.08 0.31
CA ALA A 195 17.21 3.70 0.28
C ALA A 195 18.35 2.69 0.08
N LEU A 196 19.38 3.03 -0.71
CA LEU A 196 20.58 2.20 -0.90
C LEU A 196 21.37 1.99 0.39
N LEU A 197 21.31 2.91 1.36
CA LEU A 197 21.99 2.73 2.66
C LEU A 197 21.32 1.64 3.50
N VAL A 198 20.05 1.35 3.23
CA VAL A 198 19.28 0.32 3.92
C VAL A 198 19.42 -1.03 3.21
N ARG A 199 19.20 -1.04 1.91
CA ARG A 199 19.25 -2.25 1.09
C ARG A 199 19.59 -1.93 -0.35
N GLU A 200 20.53 -2.65 -0.91
CA GLU A 200 20.78 -2.64 -2.35
C GLU A 200 19.94 -3.71 -3.06
N SER A 201 19.34 -3.34 -4.20
CA SER A 201 18.65 -4.27 -5.09
C SER A 201 18.82 -3.82 -6.55
N ASP A 202 18.79 -4.78 -7.49
CA ASP A 202 18.91 -4.50 -8.92
C ASP A 202 17.82 -3.51 -9.40
N LEU A 203 16.61 -3.63 -8.88
CA LEU A 203 15.52 -2.70 -9.18
C LEU A 203 15.83 -1.27 -8.71
N LEU A 204 16.37 -1.13 -7.50
CA LEU A 204 16.73 0.19 -6.95
C LEU A 204 17.87 0.82 -7.75
N LEU A 205 18.90 0.03 -8.09
CA LEU A 205 20.01 0.49 -8.95
C LEU A 205 19.53 0.94 -10.32
N LEU A 206 18.61 0.17 -10.95
CA LEU A 206 17.99 0.55 -12.22
C LEU A 206 17.19 1.85 -12.09
N SER A 207 16.39 1.98 -11.04
CA SER A 207 15.57 3.19 -10.79
C SER A 207 16.45 4.43 -10.65
N ILE A 208 17.58 4.32 -9.96
CA ILE A 208 18.56 5.40 -9.83
C ILE A 208 19.17 5.75 -11.17
N ALA A 209 19.59 4.72 -11.94
CA ALA A 209 20.17 4.92 -13.27
C ALA A 209 19.22 5.67 -14.20
N GLU A 210 17.94 5.30 -14.20
CA GLU A 210 16.91 5.98 -14.98
C GLU A 210 16.74 7.46 -14.58
N GLN A 211 16.78 7.78 -13.28
CA GLN A 211 16.69 9.16 -12.82
C GLN A 211 17.95 9.98 -13.17
N TYR A 212 19.15 9.40 -13.06
CA TYR A 212 20.37 10.06 -13.51
C TYR A 212 20.35 10.31 -15.01
N TYR A 213 19.91 9.35 -15.82
CA TYR A 213 19.75 9.54 -17.25
C TYR A 213 18.76 10.66 -17.57
N LYS A 214 17.62 10.70 -16.90
CA LYS A 214 16.62 11.76 -17.03
C LYS A 214 17.16 13.13 -16.63
N ALA A 215 18.09 13.19 -15.67
CA ALA A 215 18.82 14.40 -15.28
C ALA A 215 19.91 14.82 -16.30
N GLY A 216 20.08 14.10 -17.41
CA GLY A 216 21.16 14.32 -18.39
C GLY A 216 22.55 13.89 -17.90
N GLN A 217 22.60 13.04 -16.87
CA GLN A 217 23.83 12.55 -16.25
C GLN A 217 24.13 11.12 -16.70
N SER A 218 24.31 10.91 -18.00
CA SER A 218 24.46 9.59 -18.63
C SER A 218 25.63 8.78 -18.07
N VAL A 219 26.74 9.44 -17.70
CA VAL A 219 27.90 8.78 -17.07
C VAL A 219 27.52 8.17 -15.72
N ALA A 220 26.83 8.92 -14.87
CA ALA A 220 26.37 8.41 -13.58
C ALA A 220 25.36 7.29 -13.76
N ALA A 221 24.41 7.43 -14.70
CA ALA A 221 23.47 6.39 -15.05
C ALA A 221 24.18 5.08 -15.43
N GLY A 222 25.19 5.15 -16.28
CA GLY A 222 26.01 4.00 -16.68
C GLY A 222 26.72 3.31 -15.50
N GLN A 223 27.20 4.08 -14.52
CA GLN A 223 27.82 3.52 -13.32
C GLN A 223 26.85 2.70 -12.47
N TYR A 224 25.60 3.15 -12.34
CA TYR A 224 24.58 2.39 -11.62
C TYR A 224 24.10 1.16 -12.38
N LEU A 225 23.97 1.25 -13.71
CA LEU A 225 23.68 0.09 -14.55
C LEU A 225 24.76 -1.00 -14.44
N TYR A 226 26.03 -0.60 -14.39
CA TYR A 226 27.14 -1.55 -14.23
C TYR A 226 27.11 -2.31 -12.89
N ARG A 227 26.49 -1.74 -11.85
CA ARG A 227 26.36 -2.38 -10.54
C ARG A 227 25.25 -3.44 -10.48
N ILE A 228 24.34 -3.44 -11.45
CA ILE A 228 23.28 -4.45 -11.49
C ILE A 228 23.92 -5.84 -11.58
N SER A 229 23.47 -6.74 -10.71
CA SER A 229 24.02 -8.09 -10.59
C SER A 229 23.97 -8.85 -11.91
N GLN A 230 25.07 -9.50 -12.26
CA GLN A 230 25.11 -10.41 -13.40
C GLN A 230 24.21 -11.65 -13.19
N ASP A 231 23.88 -11.95 -11.93
CA ASP A 231 22.95 -13.02 -11.57
C ASP A 231 21.50 -12.57 -11.54
N CYS A 232 21.20 -11.33 -11.91
CA CYS A 232 19.84 -10.81 -12.00
C CYS A 232 18.99 -11.69 -12.93
N LYS A 233 17.91 -12.26 -12.39
CA LYS A 233 17.00 -13.14 -13.14
C LYS A 233 15.68 -12.45 -13.50
N ASP A 234 15.49 -11.22 -13.03
CA ASP A 234 14.29 -10.44 -13.37
C ASP A 234 14.43 -9.91 -14.80
N GLU A 235 13.74 -10.56 -15.73
CA GLU A 235 13.76 -10.20 -17.13
C GLU A 235 13.32 -8.75 -17.40
N LYS A 236 12.41 -8.21 -16.59
CA LYS A 236 11.97 -6.81 -16.74
C LYS A 236 13.09 -5.84 -16.39
N ILE A 237 13.86 -6.11 -15.34
CA ILE A 237 15.03 -5.30 -14.96
C ILE A 237 16.07 -5.36 -16.06
N LEU A 238 16.38 -6.57 -16.57
CA LEU A 238 17.35 -6.76 -17.63
C LEU A 238 16.95 -6.03 -18.92
N LEU A 239 15.70 -6.15 -19.37
CA LEU A 239 15.23 -5.47 -20.59
C LEU A 239 15.22 -3.95 -20.43
N ARG A 240 14.81 -3.42 -19.28
CA ARG A 240 14.88 -1.97 -19.01
C ARG A 240 16.33 -1.48 -18.91
N GLY A 241 17.20 -2.25 -18.28
CA GLY A 241 18.63 -1.94 -18.20
C GLY A 241 19.30 -1.90 -19.59
N SER A 242 19.04 -2.89 -20.44
CA SER A 242 19.53 -2.90 -21.83
C SER A 242 18.95 -1.74 -22.65
N LEU A 243 17.67 -1.38 -22.44
CA LEU A 243 17.09 -0.22 -23.12
C LEU A 243 17.83 1.06 -22.74
N LEU A 244 18.06 1.29 -21.46
CA LEU A 244 18.76 2.47 -20.96
C LEU A 244 20.23 2.48 -21.41
N HIS A 245 20.89 1.33 -21.39
CA HIS A 245 22.27 1.21 -21.88
C HIS A 245 22.36 1.55 -23.38
N GLY A 246 21.43 1.02 -24.19
CA GLY A 246 21.34 1.37 -25.61
C GLY A 246 21.06 2.86 -25.85
N GLN A 247 20.25 3.52 -25.00
CA GLN A 247 20.02 4.97 -25.08
C GLN A 247 21.30 5.77 -24.78
N ILE A 248 22.03 5.39 -23.73
CA ILE A 248 23.31 6.03 -23.39
C ILE A 248 24.33 5.85 -24.54
N ALA A 249 24.48 4.64 -25.06
CA ALA A 249 25.34 4.36 -26.20
C ALA A 249 24.96 5.18 -27.44
N LEU A 250 23.66 5.39 -27.68
CA LEU A 250 23.15 6.22 -28.77
C LEU A 250 23.48 7.71 -28.59
N GLU A 251 23.48 8.24 -27.37
CA GLU A 251 23.93 9.60 -27.07
C GLU A 251 25.42 9.77 -27.25
N GLU A 252 26.20 8.74 -26.89
CA GLU A 252 27.65 8.70 -27.07
C GLU A 252 28.07 8.38 -28.51
N GLU A 253 27.13 8.28 -29.46
CA GLU A 253 27.35 7.94 -30.86
C GLU A 253 27.97 6.56 -31.09
N LYS A 254 27.90 5.67 -30.10
CA LYS A 254 28.31 4.26 -30.17
C LYS A 254 27.22 3.41 -30.84
N TYR A 255 26.96 3.69 -32.13
CA TYR A 255 25.78 3.15 -32.83
C TYR A 255 25.77 1.61 -32.90
N ALA A 256 26.94 0.97 -33.04
CA ALA A 256 26.99 -0.49 -33.09
C ALA A 256 26.60 -1.14 -31.75
N GLU A 257 27.00 -0.53 -30.64
CA GLU A 257 26.65 -0.98 -29.30
C GLU A 257 25.13 -0.75 -29.02
N ALA A 258 24.63 0.44 -29.34
CA ALA A 258 23.21 0.76 -29.23
C ALA A 258 22.31 -0.20 -30.04
N GLU A 259 22.73 -0.49 -31.32
CA GLU A 259 21.99 -1.42 -32.18
C GLU A 259 21.92 -2.82 -31.57
N LYS A 260 23.06 -3.31 -31.04
CA LYS A 260 23.16 -4.62 -30.39
C LYS A 260 22.21 -4.72 -29.21
N GLU A 261 22.17 -3.70 -28.34
CA GLU A 261 21.28 -3.69 -27.17
C GLU A 261 19.81 -3.72 -27.59
N PHE A 262 19.40 -2.87 -28.53
CA PHE A 262 18.00 -2.84 -28.98
C PHE A 262 17.57 -4.12 -29.72
N GLN A 263 18.49 -4.75 -30.49
CA GLN A 263 18.23 -6.03 -31.13
C GLN A 263 18.11 -7.16 -30.09
N ALA A 264 18.97 -7.20 -29.08
CA ALA A 264 18.89 -8.17 -27.99
C ALA A 264 17.57 -8.08 -27.20
N ILE A 265 17.01 -6.86 -27.07
CA ILE A 265 15.67 -6.69 -26.47
C ILE A 265 14.63 -7.35 -27.38
N LEU A 266 14.68 -7.12 -28.69
CA LEU A 266 13.71 -7.67 -29.65
C LEU A 266 13.81 -9.18 -29.80
N GLU A 267 14.99 -9.78 -29.58
CA GLU A 267 15.15 -11.23 -29.54
C GLU A 267 14.39 -11.88 -28.37
N LYS A 268 14.34 -11.18 -27.22
CA LYS A 268 13.62 -11.64 -26.02
C LYS A 268 12.14 -11.24 -26.02
N ASN A 269 11.85 -10.06 -26.53
CA ASN A 269 10.51 -9.47 -26.58
C ASN A 269 10.29 -8.76 -27.93
N GLU A 270 9.79 -9.48 -28.91
CA GLU A 270 9.49 -8.97 -30.24
C GLU A 270 8.43 -7.85 -30.25
N ASN A 271 7.69 -7.69 -29.14
CA ASN A 271 6.65 -6.67 -28.97
C ASN A 271 7.14 -5.45 -28.16
N SER A 272 8.45 -5.17 -28.17
CA SER A 272 8.99 -3.96 -27.54
C SER A 272 8.87 -2.76 -28.48
N ALA A 273 7.84 -1.92 -28.27
CA ALA A 273 7.66 -0.68 -29.05
C ALA A 273 8.83 0.30 -28.87
N ASP A 274 9.37 0.40 -27.66
CA ASP A 274 10.51 1.27 -27.34
C ASP A 274 11.77 0.83 -28.08
N ALA A 275 12.07 -0.47 -28.14
CA ALA A 275 13.24 -0.97 -28.88
C ALA A 275 13.14 -0.65 -30.38
N TYR A 276 11.97 -0.83 -30.98
CA TYR A 276 11.75 -0.37 -32.37
C TYR A 276 11.89 1.13 -32.51
N TYR A 277 11.37 1.91 -31.56
CA TYR A 277 11.47 3.36 -31.60
C TYR A 277 12.93 3.82 -31.58
N TYR A 278 13.75 3.29 -30.67
CA TYR A 278 15.15 3.69 -30.56
C TYR A 278 16.02 3.16 -31.70
N LEU A 279 15.73 2.00 -32.28
CA LEU A 279 16.33 1.59 -33.55
C LEU A 279 16.01 2.57 -34.67
N GLY A 280 14.81 3.10 -34.71
CA GLY A 280 14.46 4.15 -35.65
C GLY A 280 15.24 5.44 -35.43
N VAL A 281 15.43 5.87 -34.17
CA VAL A 281 16.26 7.04 -33.82
C VAL A 281 17.72 6.80 -34.19
N LEU A 282 18.24 5.60 -33.98
CA LEU A 282 19.60 5.20 -34.36
C LEU A 282 19.80 5.33 -35.87
N TYR A 283 18.92 4.74 -36.70
CA TYR A 283 19.03 4.84 -38.16
C TYR A 283 18.85 6.25 -38.69
N GLU A 284 18.02 7.07 -38.03
CA GLU A 284 17.90 8.51 -38.33
C GLU A 284 19.24 9.23 -38.12
N LYS A 285 19.91 9.00 -36.98
CA LYS A 285 21.24 9.57 -36.69
C LYS A 285 22.32 9.09 -37.66
N GLN A 286 22.19 7.90 -38.21
CA GLN A 286 23.05 7.38 -39.27
C GLN A 286 22.69 7.89 -40.68
N GLY A 287 21.63 8.69 -40.83
CA GLY A 287 21.14 9.22 -42.11
C GLY A 287 20.29 8.25 -42.92
N ASP A 288 19.95 7.06 -42.40
CA ASP A 288 19.10 6.09 -43.08
C ASP A 288 17.61 6.31 -42.74
N SER A 289 17.03 7.30 -43.39
CA SER A 289 15.63 7.66 -43.21
C SER A 289 14.66 6.54 -43.61
N ALA A 290 15.04 5.62 -44.49
CA ALA A 290 14.20 4.53 -44.93
C ALA A 290 14.08 3.47 -43.83
N ARG A 291 15.19 3.03 -43.24
CA ARG A 291 15.20 2.14 -42.08
C ARG A 291 14.56 2.79 -40.87
N ALA A 292 14.84 4.07 -40.59
CA ALA A 292 14.25 4.80 -39.47
C ALA A 292 12.71 4.73 -39.52
N ARG A 293 12.11 5.12 -40.65
CA ARG A 293 10.64 5.06 -40.82
C ARG A 293 10.07 3.65 -40.72
N SER A 294 10.82 2.64 -41.20
CA SER A 294 10.39 1.24 -41.07
C SER A 294 10.28 0.83 -39.62
N GLN A 295 11.26 1.20 -38.77
CA GLN A 295 11.25 0.85 -37.35
C GLN A 295 10.17 1.60 -36.57
N TRP A 296 9.95 2.90 -36.84
CA TRP A 296 8.85 3.63 -36.18
C TRP A 296 7.46 3.10 -36.56
N ARG A 297 7.27 2.63 -37.78
CA ARG A 297 6.03 1.93 -38.17
C ARG A 297 5.84 0.63 -37.39
N ARG A 298 6.94 -0.11 -37.10
CA ARG A 298 6.87 -1.32 -36.26
C ARG A 298 6.51 -0.94 -34.82
N ALA A 299 7.13 0.09 -34.26
CA ALA A 299 6.79 0.62 -32.94
C ALA A 299 5.28 0.95 -32.84
N LEU A 300 4.72 1.66 -33.83
CA LEU A 300 3.30 2.02 -33.86
C LEU A 300 2.37 0.83 -34.12
N ARG A 301 2.87 -0.23 -34.74
CA ARG A 301 2.09 -1.48 -34.91
C ARG A 301 1.94 -2.21 -33.58
N VAL A 302 2.98 -2.20 -32.76
CA VAL A 302 2.97 -2.77 -31.40
C VAL A 302 2.17 -1.89 -30.45
N GLN A 303 2.44 -0.58 -30.48
CA GLN A 303 1.80 0.40 -29.60
C GLN A 303 1.32 1.62 -30.42
N PRO A 304 0.04 1.63 -30.84
CA PRO A 304 -0.47 2.68 -31.71
C PRO A 304 -0.40 4.11 -31.18
N ASN A 305 -0.34 4.26 -29.86
CA ASN A 305 -0.24 5.55 -29.15
C ASN A 305 1.18 5.87 -28.66
N HIS A 306 2.22 5.21 -29.18
CA HIS A 306 3.60 5.50 -28.82
C HIS A 306 3.99 6.93 -29.22
N SER A 307 4.07 7.84 -28.25
CA SER A 307 4.21 9.30 -28.49
C SER A 307 5.44 9.69 -29.30
N GLY A 308 6.61 9.10 -28.98
CA GLY A 308 7.86 9.35 -29.70
C GLY A 308 7.79 8.94 -31.16
N ALA A 309 7.24 7.75 -31.44
CA ALA A 309 7.12 7.26 -32.82
C ALA A 309 6.09 8.05 -33.62
N LEU A 310 4.97 8.47 -33.00
CA LEU A 310 3.98 9.38 -33.62
C LEU A 310 4.62 10.71 -34.03
N LYS A 311 5.36 11.34 -33.11
CA LYS A 311 6.06 12.59 -33.36
C LYS A 311 7.06 12.43 -34.52
N LYS A 312 7.93 11.45 -34.46
CA LYS A 312 8.90 11.18 -35.53
C LYS A 312 8.23 10.94 -36.88
N MET A 313 7.14 10.18 -36.94
CA MET A 313 6.40 9.94 -38.19
C MET A 313 5.69 11.18 -38.72
N ALA A 314 5.30 12.13 -37.87
CA ALA A 314 4.72 13.41 -38.28
C ALA A 314 5.77 14.34 -38.89
N ASP A 315 6.98 14.38 -38.33
CA ASP A 315 8.09 15.22 -38.78
C ASP A 315 8.62 14.80 -40.18
N PHE A 316 8.33 13.58 -40.63
CA PHE A 316 8.74 13.03 -41.93
C PHE A 316 7.63 13.09 -43.01
N ARG A 317 6.55 13.83 -42.78
CA ARG A 317 5.55 14.12 -43.78
C ARG A 317 5.93 15.39 -44.51
#